data_f3a21a691de8a520d6fdb2c6b119ff3a
#
_entry.id   f3a21a691de8a520d6fdb2c6b119ff3a
#
_cell.length_a   1.000
_cell.length_b   1.000
_cell.length_c   1.000
_cell.angle_alpha   90.00
_cell.angle_beta   90.00
_cell.angle_gamma   90.00
#
_symmetry.space_group_name_H-M   'P 1'
#
loop_
_entity.id
_entity.type
_entity.pdbx_description
1 polymer ?
#
loop_
_entity_poly.entity_id
_entity_poly.type
_entity_poly.pdbx_seq_one_letter_code
_entity_poly.pdbx_strand_id
1 'polypeptide(L)'
;MTPRAPSRRPIATAIALLAALATQVACAGDADKKRRAPVEVPPLVVGKLKYEAPLMGRPFGFAQDGGIVIARRADTGDLVWTCSVYTTLIDPQMEGDKQDVFIKSLLLATDGKHLAIVNERGQRFELGLDGCVARALP
;
A
#
# COMPACT_ATOMS: atom_id res chain seq x y z
N MET A 1 71.02 -64.43 32.01
CA MET A 1 70.81 -63.06 32.41
C MET A 1 70.50 -62.25 31.18
N THR A 2 69.22 -61.97 30.95
CA THR A 2 68.77 -61.18 29.84
C THR A 2 68.23 -59.85 30.30
N PRO A 3 68.73 -58.69 29.82
CA PRO A 3 68.21 -57.42 30.19
C PRO A 3 66.94 -57.11 29.40
N ARG A 4 65.98 -56.73 30.14
CA ARG A 4 64.64 -56.33 29.78
C ARG A 4 64.64 -54.96 29.08
N ALA A 5 64.14 -54.83 27.86
CA ALA A 5 64.04 -53.58 27.14
C ALA A 5 62.86 -52.75 27.66
N PRO A 6 62.99 -51.39 27.74
CA PRO A 6 61.89 -50.52 28.17
C PRO A 6 60.87 -50.27 27.05
N SER A 7 59.62 -50.48 27.40
CA SER A 7 58.43 -50.20 26.58
C SER A 7 58.30 -48.69 26.32
N ARG A 8 58.35 -48.32 25.06
CA ARG A 8 58.02 -46.99 24.61
C ARG A 8 56.51 -46.84 24.47
N ARG A 9 55.88 -46.00 25.26
CA ARG A 9 54.50 -45.63 25.07
C ARG A 9 54.40 -44.64 23.93
N PRO A 10 53.42 -44.73 23.00
CA PRO A 10 53.17 -43.69 22.00
C PRO A 10 52.44 -42.55 22.64
N ILE A 11 52.97 -41.35 22.40
CA ILE A 11 52.32 -40.10 22.74
C ILE A 11 51.21 -39.84 21.74
N ALA A 12 49.96 -39.91 22.19
CA ALA A 12 48.82 -39.57 21.39
C ALA A 12 48.76 -38.05 21.26
N THR A 13 49.09 -37.54 20.07
CA THR A 13 48.92 -36.15 19.73
C THR A 13 47.43 -35.87 19.47
N ALA A 14 46.79 -35.26 20.44
CA ALA A 14 45.42 -34.77 20.25
C ALA A 14 45.44 -33.55 19.35
N ILE A 15 44.98 -33.70 18.11
CA ILE A 15 44.72 -32.60 17.20
C ILE A 15 43.37 -32.01 17.59
N ALA A 16 43.41 -30.86 18.24
CA ALA A 16 42.20 -30.04 18.51
C ALA A 16 41.72 -29.41 17.20
N LEU A 17 40.64 -29.93 16.64
CA LEU A 17 39.94 -29.33 15.52
C LEU A 17 39.20 -28.11 16.05
N LEU A 18 39.72 -26.91 15.81
CA LEU A 18 38.98 -25.64 16.02
C LEU A 18 37.93 -25.52 14.89
N ALA A 19 36.68 -25.85 15.22
CA ALA A 19 35.56 -25.56 14.33
C ALA A 19 35.29 -24.06 14.39
N ALA A 20 35.72 -23.32 13.36
CA ALA A 20 35.34 -21.95 13.15
C ALA A 20 33.85 -21.92 12.78
N LEU A 21 32.97 -21.53 13.73
CA LEU A 21 31.60 -21.15 13.43
C LEU A 21 31.65 -19.85 12.64
N ALA A 22 31.55 -19.94 11.33
CA ALA A 22 31.24 -18.81 10.48
C ALA A 22 29.77 -18.45 10.71
N THR A 23 29.52 -17.45 11.55
CA THR A 23 28.22 -16.78 11.63
C THR A 23 27.96 -16.08 10.30
N GLN A 24 27.21 -16.74 9.43
CA GLN A 24 26.62 -16.08 8.27
C GLN A 24 25.57 -15.11 8.79
N VAL A 25 25.93 -13.83 8.83
CA VAL A 25 24.95 -12.76 8.92
C VAL A 25 24.18 -12.79 7.59
N ALA A 26 23.02 -13.43 7.62
CA ALA A 26 22.06 -13.30 6.55
C ALA A 26 21.65 -11.82 6.54
N CYS A 27 22.21 -11.02 5.63
CA CYS A 27 21.59 -9.79 5.22
C CYS A 27 20.23 -10.17 4.64
N ALA A 28 19.18 -10.09 5.47
CA ALA A 28 17.82 -10.04 4.98
C ALA A 28 17.76 -8.77 4.13
N GLY A 29 17.99 -8.92 2.82
CA GLY A 29 17.69 -7.88 1.86
C GLY A 29 16.23 -7.52 2.10
N ASP A 30 15.97 -6.25 2.40
CA ASP A 30 14.64 -5.67 2.33
C ASP A 30 14.14 -5.98 0.91
N ALA A 31 13.40 -7.08 0.79
CA ALA A 31 12.70 -7.40 -0.44
C ALA A 31 11.79 -6.20 -0.65
N ASP A 32 12.10 -5.41 -1.65
CA ASP A 32 11.34 -4.26 -2.12
C ASP A 32 9.86 -4.68 -2.12
N LYS A 33 9.14 -4.30 -1.06
CA LYS A 33 7.74 -4.70 -0.87
C LYS A 33 6.98 -3.97 -1.96
N LYS A 34 6.85 -4.61 -3.11
CA LYS A 34 6.00 -4.13 -4.19
C LYS A 34 4.69 -3.67 -3.58
N ARG A 35 4.35 -2.41 -3.78
CA ARG A 35 3.07 -1.87 -3.37
C ARG A 35 1.96 -2.80 -3.88
N ARG A 36 1.05 -3.19 -3.00
CA ARG A 36 -0.14 -3.92 -3.44
C ARG A 36 -0.93 -3.04 -4.40
N ALA A 37 -1.49 -3.65 -5.43
CA ALA A 37 -2.43 -2.96 -6.30
C ALA A 37 -3.54 -2.32 -5.44
N PRO A 38 -3.95 -1.07 -5.74
CA PRO A 38 -5.05 -0.43 -5.03
C PRO A 38 -6.32 -1.27 -5.16
N VAL A 39 -7.14 -1.25 -4.11
CA VAL A 39 -8.43 -1.96 -4.12
C VAL A 39 -9.40 -1.19 -5.02
N GLU A 40 -10.01 -1.88 -5.96
CA GLU A 40 -11.09 -1.31 -6.74
C GLU A 40 -12.35 -1.14 -5.86
N VAL A 41 -12.88 0.07 -5.82
CA VAL A 41 -14.07 0.40 -5.03
C VAL A 41 -15.32 0.21 -5.89
N PRO A 42 -16.29 -0.59 -5.45
CA PRO A 42 -17.55 -0.74 -6.18
C PRO A 42 -18.26 0.61 -6.35
N PRO A 43 -18.85 0.87 -7.51
CA PRO A 43 -19.63 2.08 -7.71
C PRO A 43 -20.87 2.09 -6.80
N LEU A 44 -21.25 3.28 -6.34
CA LEU A 44 -22.42 3.51 -5.49
C LEU A 44 -23.49 4.27 -6.27
N VAL A 45 -24.70 3.74 -6.28
CA VAL A 45 -25.85 4.43 -6.89
C VAL A 45 -26.73 5.05 -5.80
N VAL A 46 -26.93 6.36 -5.89
CA VAL A 46 -27.83 7.11 -5.02
C VAL A 46 -28.75 7.97 -5.89
N GLY A 47 -30.04 7.69 -5.84
CA GLY A 47 -31.02 8.34 -6.70
C GLY A 47 -30.72 8.11 -8.19
N LYS A 48 -30.52 9.20 -8.93
CA LYS A 48 -30.23 9.16 -10.38
C LYS A 48 -28.75 9.19 -10.74
N LEU A 49 -27.88 9.23 -9.75
CA LEU A 49 -26.44 9.32 -9.95
C LEU A 49 -25.72 8.07 -9.49
N LYS A 50 -24.70 7.71 -10.25
CA LYS A 50 -23.74 6.69 -9.95
C LYS A 50 -22.39 7.35 -9.63
N TYR A 51 -21.85 7.06 -8.45
CA TYR A 51 -20.58 7.59 -7.97
C TYR A 51 -19.52 6.51 -8.10
N GLU A 52 -18.38 6.87 -8.64
CA GLU A 52 -17.25 5.99 -8.89
C GLU A 52 -15.96 6.62 -8.35
N ALA A 53 -15.06 5.79 -7.83
CA ALA A 53 -13.72 6.20 -7.41
C ALA A 53 -12.69 5.55 -8.36
N PRO A 54 -12.38 6.19 -9.50
CA PRO A 54 -11.47 5.62 -10.49
C PRO A 54 -10.06 5.53 -9.94
N LEU A 55 -9.31 4.50 -10.37
CA LEU A 55 -7.89 4.34 -10.06
C LEU A 55 -6.98 5.24 -10.93
N MET A 56 -7.55 5.94 -11.89
CA MET A 56 -6.82 6.88 -12.75
C MET A 56 -7.59 8.20 -12.82
N GLY A 57 -7.08 9.21 -12.17
CA GLY A 57 -7.65 10.57 -12.18
C GLY A 57 -7.17 11.42 -13.35
N ARG A 58 -5.98 11.16 -13.86
CA ARG A 58 -5.37 11.94 -14.96
C ARG A 58 -6.22 12.00 -16.22
N PRO A 59 -6.90 10.93 -16.67
CA PRO A 59 -7.83 11.01 -17.81
C PRO A 59 -9.00 11.99 -17.61
N PHE A 60 -9.31 12.35 -16.36
CA PHE A 60 -10.33 13.32 -16.01
C PHE A 60 -9.77 14.73 -15.78
N GLY A 61 -8.49 14.97 -16.10
CA GLY A 61 -7.85 16.28 -16.01
C GLY A 61 -7.20 16.59 -14.66
N PHE A 62 -7.03 15.60 -13.78
CA PHE A 62 -6.36 15.79 -12.50
C PHE A 62 -4.86 15.56 -12.59
N ALA A 63 -4.07 16.20 -11.72
CA ALA A 63 -2.63 16.02 -11.62
C ALA A 63 -2.23 14.72 -10.88
N GLN A 64 -3.19 14.06 -10.24
CA GLN A 64 -3.01 12.83 -9.45
C GLN A 64 -3.98 11.76 -9.93
N ASP A 65 -3.68 10.48 -9.62
CA ASP A 65 -4.56 9.37 -9.97
C ASP A 65 -5.51 9.00 -8.83
N GLY A 66 -5.06 9.04 -7.57
CA GLY A 66 -5.90 8.76 -6.41
C GLY A 66 -6.75 9.93 -5.92
N GLY A 67 -7.73 9.65 -5.06
CA GLY A 67 -8.54 10.67 -4.38
C GLY A 67 -9.61 11.35 -5.25
N ILE A 68 -9.95 10.76 -6.37
CA ILE A 68 -10.92 11.30 -7.33
C ILE A 68 -12.25 10.57 -7.19
N VAL A 69 -13.34 11.33 -7.24
CA VAL A 69 -14.71 10.81 -7.37
C VAL A 69 -15.33 11.41 -8.62
N ILE A 70 -16.02 10.59 -9.38
CA ILE A 70 -16.81 11.01 -10.52
C ILE A 70 -18.27 10.65 -10.31
N ALA A 71 -19.17 11.52 -10.74
CA ALA A 71 -20.60 11.24 -10.76
C ALA A 71 -21.08 11.16 -12.21
N ARG A 72 -21.82 10.09 -12.48
CA ARG A 72 -22.46 9.85 -13.76
C ARG A 72 -23.96 9.68 -13.60
N ARG A 73 -24.70 9.96 -14.63
CA ARG A 73 -26.10 9.53 -14.67
C ARG A 73 -26.18 8.01 -14.63
N ALA A 74 -27.01 7.48 -13.74
CA ALA A 74 -27.13 6.03 -13.61
C ALA A 74 -27.81 5.37 -14.81
N ASP A 75 -28.68 6.11 -15.50
CA ASP A 75 -29.45 5.64 -16.66
C ASP A 75 -28.65 5.69 -17.97
N THR A 76 -27.91 6.78 -18.25
CA THR A 76 -27.20 7.01 -19.52
C THR A 76 -25.70 6.79 -19.43
N GLY A 77 -25.11 6.87 -18.22
CA GLY A 77 -23.67 6.82 -18.00
C GLY A 77 -22.96 8.17 -18.28
N ASP A 78 -23.71 9.22 -18.63
CA ASP A 78 -23.13 10.53 -18.92
C ASP A 78 -22.43 11.11 -17.68
N LEU A 79 -21.26 11.68 -17.89
CA LEU A 79 -20.51 12.36 -16.85
C LEU A 79 -21.25 13.64 -16.42
N VAL A 80 -21.53 13.77 -15.11
CA VAL A 80 -22.19 14.94 -14.53
C VAL A 80 -21.16 15.87 -13.91
N TRP A 81 -20.29 15.35 -13.05
CA TRP A 81 -19.19 16.11 -12.45
C TRP A 81 -18.04 15.21 -12.01
N THR A 82 -16.90 15.83 -11.78
CA THR A 82 -15.68 15.19 -11.23
C THR A 82 -15.19 16.00 -10.06
N CYS A 83 -14.57 15.32 -9.08
CA CYS A 83 -14.07 15.96 -7.87
C CYS A 83 -12.77 15.34 -7.37
N SER A 84 -11.80 16.18 -7.01
CA SER A 84 -10.69 15.80 -6.17
C SER A 84 -11.10 15.95 -4.71
N VAL A 85 -11.25 14.84 -4.00
CA VAL A 85 -11.65 14.80 -2.58
C VAL A 85 -10.54 15.30 -1.68
N TYR A 86 -9.31 14.99 -2.04
CA TYR A 86 -8.09 15.41 -1.36
C TYR A 86 -6.94 15.51 -2.35
N THR A 87 -5.94 16.29 -1.99
CA THR A 87 -4.71 16.43 -2.77
C THR A 87 -3.62 15.57 -2.15
N THR A 88 -2.94 14.79 -2.99
CA THR A 88 -1.73 14.07 -2.61
C THR A 88 -0.52 14.95 -2.90
N LEU A 89 0.32 15.19 -1.89
CA LEU A 89 1.61 15.83 -2.10
C LEU A 89 2.53 14.84 -2.79
N ILE A 90 2.93 15.15 -4.01
CA ILE A 90 3.81 14.33 -4.82
C ILE A 90 5.22 14.95 -4.80
N ASP A 91 6.20 14.18 -4.34
CA ASP A 91 7.61 14.53 -4.43
C ASP A 91 8.10 14.21 -5.86
N PRO A 92 8.56 15.22 -6.62
CA PRO A 92 9.04 15.00 -7.99
C PRO A 92 10.31 14.14 -8.08
N GLN A 93 10.99 13.89 -6.95
CA GLN A 93 12.18 13.03 -6.88
C GLN A 93 11.85 11.56 -6.61
N MET A 94 10.59 11.24 -6.32
CA MET A 94 10.10 9.88 -6.10
C MET A 94 9.22 9.42 -7.26
N GLU A 95 9.16 8.10 -7.46
CA GLU A 95 8.25 7.51 -8.45
C GLU A 95 6.78 7.87 -8.12
N GLY A 96 6.09 8.47 -9.08
CA GLY A 96 4.75 9.02 -8.90
C GLY A 96 3.70 7.98 -8.51
N ASP A 97 3.79 6.78 -9.10
CA ASP A 97 2.87 5.67 -8.84
C ASP A 97 2.92 5.15 -7.38
N LYS A 98 4.05 5.35 -6.69
CA LYS A 98 4.22 4.99 -5.28
C LYS A 98 3.61 6.02 -4.31
N GLN A 99 3.31 7.20 -4.78
CA GLN A 99 2.86 8.32 -3.95
C GLN A 99 1.36 8.55 -3.99
N ASP A 100 0.68 8.12 -5.05
CA ASP A 100 -0.78 8.23 -5.13
C ASP A 100 -1.46 7.52 -3.94
N VAL A 101 -2.45 8.17 -3.39
CA VAL A 101 -3.27 7.64 -2.29
C VAL A 101 -4.67 7.42 -2.82
N PHE A 102 -5.10 6.16 -2.84
CA PHE A 102 -6.38 5.79 -3.44
C PHE A 102 -7.50 5.76 -2.41
N ILE A 103 -8.72 5.94 -2.88
CA ILE A 103 -9.93 5.71 -2.10
C ILE A 103 -10.06 4.20 -1.87
N LYS A 104 -10.31 3.82 -0.63
CA LYS A 104 -10.50 2.43 -0.20
C LYS A 104 -11.97 2.09 0.01
N SER A 105 -12.78 3.08 0.35
CA SER A 105 -14.20 2.90 0.64
C SER A 105 -14.99 4.12 0.21
N LEU A 106 -16.15 3.89 -0.40
CA LEU A 106 -17.10 4.88 -0.84
C LEU A 106 -18.50 4.41 -0.45
N LEU A 107 -19.13 5.08 0.50
CA LEU A 107 -20.44 4.71 1.05
C LEU A 107 -21.33 5.94 1.16
N LEU A 108 -22.64 5.74 1.23
CA LEU A 108 -23.57 6.79 1.60
C LEU A 108 -23.45 7.04 3.11
N ALA A 109 -23.27 8.31 3.50
CA ALA A 109 -23.26 8.69 4.90
C ALA A 109 -24.65 8.52 5.54
N THR A 110 -24.69 8.40 6.85
CA THR A 110 -25.93 8.17 7.61
C THR A 110 -26.95 9.30 7.48
N ASP A 111 -26.50 10.50 7.13
CA ASP A 111 -27.37 11.65 6.88
C ASP A 111 -28.09 11.61 5.51
N GLY A 112 -27.69 10.68 4.64
CA GLY A 112 -28.24 10.51 3.30
C GLY A 112 -27.92 11.65 2.33
N LYS A 113 -27.06 12.60 2.71
CA LYS A 113 -26.73 13.81 1.93
C LYS A 113 -25.27 13.86 1.46
N HIS A 114 -24.42 13.05 2.05
CA HIS A 114 -23.00 13.02 1.75
C HIS A 114 -22.53 11.60 1.42
N LEU A 115 -21.44 11.50 0.69
CA LEU A 115 -20.64 10.29 0.56
C LEU A 115 -19.63 10.26 1.69
N ALA A 116 -19.55 9.13 2.40
CA ALA A 116 -18.50 8.83 3.36
C ALA A 116 -17.35 8.13 2.64
N ILE A 117 -16.18 8.72 2.67
CA ILE A 117 -15.00 8.28 1.94
C ILE A 117 -13.88 7.98 2.92
N VAL A 118 -13.20 6.85 2.71
CA VAL A 118 -11.98 6.48 3.43
C VAL A 118 -10.90 6.16 2.41
N ASN A 119 -9.70 6.71 2.61
CA ASN A 119 -8.56 6.40 1.78
C ASN A 119 -7.68 5.27 2.35
N GLU A 120 -6.65 4.86 1.63
CA GLU A 120 -5.71 3.81 2.03
C GLU A 120 -4.95 4.13 3.32
N ARG A 121 -4.81 5.42 3.66
CA ARG A 121 -4.16 5.89 4.91
C ARG A 121 -5.13 5.94 6.09
N GLY A 122 -6.39 5.55 5.89
CA GLY A 122 -7.43 5.58 6.93
C GLY A 122 -8.00 6.98 7.19
N GLN A 123 -7.64 7.98 6.39
CA GLN A 123 -8.20 9.32 6.49
C GLN A 123 -9.63 9.31 5.96
N ARG A 124 -10.49 10.05 6.65
CA ARG A 124 -11.94 10.10 6.37
C ARG A 124 -12.33 11.44 5.79
N PHE A 125 -13.24 11.39 4.83
CA PHE A 125 -13.77 12.58 4.14
C PHE A 125 -15.28 12.45 3.95
N GLU A 126 -15.93 13.59 3.86
CA GLU A 126 -17.29 13.70 3.36
C GLU A 126 -17.28 14.46 2.03
N LEU A 127 -18.13 14.05 1.11
CA LEU A 127 -18.32 14.70 -0.19
C LEU A 127 -19.83 14.86 -0.44
N GLY A 128 -20.25 16.07 -0.77
CA GLY A 128 -21.64 16.35 -1.11
C GLY A 128 -22.11 15.56 -2.32
N LEU A 129 -23.38 15.12 -2.30
CA LEU A 129 -23.97 14.38 -3.43
C LEU A 129 -24.20 15.27 -4.67
N ASP A 130 -24.41 16.58 -4.46
CA ASP A 130 -24.81 17.51 -5.51
C ASP A 130 -23.63 18.16 -6.24
N GLY A 131 -22.41 17.89 -5.83
CA GLY A 131 -21.22 18.49 -6.45
C GLY A 131 -19.95 18.34 -5.62
N CYS A 132 -18.87 18.96 -6.11
CA CYS A 132 -17.54 18.86 -5.52
C CYS A 132 -17.38 19.73 -4.26
N VAL A 133 -18.03 19.35 -3.19
CA VAL A 133 -17.82 19.94 -1.85
C VAL A 133 -17.29 18.84 -0.93
N ALA A 134 -15.97 18.78 -0.81
CA ALA A 134 -15.27 17.78 0.01
C ALA A 134 -14.78 18.40 1.32
N ARG A 135 -14.87 17.63 2.41
CA ARG A 135 -14.42 18.00 3.75
C ARG A 135 -13.68 16.84 4.40
N ALA A 136 -12.49 17.10 4.96
CA ALA A 136 -11.80 16.13 5.81
C ALA A 136 -12.51 16.04 7.17
N LEU A 137 -12.61 14.84 7.69
CA LEU A 137 -13.12 14.54 9.03
C LEU A 137 -11.96 14.24 9.99
N PRO A 138 -12.12 14.54 11.30
CA PRO A 138 -11.12 14.21 12.31
C PRO A 138 -10.91 12.70 12.50
#